data_103177a41f3df8733b32c13e81aa907f
#
_entry.id   103177a41f3df8733b32c13e81aa907f
#
_cell.length_a   1.000
_cell.length_b   1.000
_cell.length_c   1.000
_cell.angle_alpha   90.00
_cell.angle_beta   90.00
_cell.angle_gamma   90.00
#
_symmetry.space_group_name_H-M   'P 1'
#
loop_
_entity.id
_entity.type
_entity.pdbx_description
1 polymer ?
#
loop_
_entity_poly.entity_id
_entity_poly.type
_entity_poly.pdbx_seq_one_letter_code
_entity_poly.pdbx_strand_id
1 'polypeptide(L)'
;MGLMASVLALGQQRTFHVLAFYSTTVEGDHVDFALQAIPFFQAMAARDHFEFKTTKNWNDMNANALSHYQVVMWLDDRPSTPAQRLAFQTYMEHGGGWLGFHIAGYMSGRKEWPWFADFIGTVFSGNNWPPLPAKIEVDDTSHPATNGFPASFESPANEWYSWNPDPRLSPGIKVLMTLDPSNYPIGFKNTLTHGDIPVVWTNTKYRMLYTNMGHGNKIFDSKLQNRLFENALLWLGGRLQ
;
A
#
# COMPACT_ATOMS: atom_id res chain seq x y z
N MET A 1 27.10 -20.87 45.96
CA MET A 1 25.85 -20.65 45.20
C MET A 1 26.00 -19.33 44.47
N GLY A 2 26.40 -19.37 43.21
CA GLY A 2 26.55 -18.17 42.38
C GLY A 2 25.28 -17.97 41.55
N LEU A 3 24.58 -16.86 41.75
CA LEU A 3 23.49 -16.40 40.87
C LEU A 3 24.12 -15.95 39.54
N MET A 4 23.87 -16.70 38.46
CA MET A 4 24.06 -16.17 37.09
C MET A 4 22.89 -15.25 36.77
N ALA A 5 23.13 -13.97 36.71
CA ALA A 5 22.19 -13.00 36.16
C ALA A 5 22.22 -13.11 34.62
N SER A 6 21.16 -13.66 34.03
CA SER A 6 20.94 -13.67 32.59
C SER A 6 20.62 -12.24 32.16
N VAL A 7 21.59 -11.56 31.57
CA VAL A 7 21.36 -10.29 30.88
C VAL A 7 20.60 -10.62 29.57
N LEU A 8 19.29 -10.37 29.55
CA LEU A 8 18.51 -10.32 28.32
C LEU A 8 19.06 -9.17 27.48
N ALA A 9 19.84 -9.50 26.46
CA ALA A 9 20.20 -8.54 25.43
C ALA A 9 18.89 -8.12 24.69
N LEU A 10 18.41 -6.93 25.04
CA LEU A 10 17.40 -6.24 24.23
C LEU A 10 18.05 -5.99 22.86
N GLY A 11 17.75 -6.85 21.89
CA GLY A 11 18.21 -6.67 20.53
C GLY A 11 17.78 -5.31 20.03
N GLN A 12 18.74 -4.44 19.75
CA GLN A 12 18.51 -3.11 19.20
C GLN A 12 17.74 -3.30 17.90
N GLN A 13 16.45 -2.92 17.88
CA GLN A 13 15.63 -3.01 16.68
C GLN A 13 16.30 -2.19 15.58
N ARG A 14 16.60 -2.85 14.44
CA ARG A 14 17.21 -2.19 13.30
C ARG A 14 16.32 -1.05 12.83
N THR A 15 16.85 0.16 12.81
CA THR A 15 16.21 1.30 12.18
C THR A 15 16.14 1.04 10.67
N PHE A 16 14.97 1.26 10.06
CA PHE A 16 14.80 1.22 8.62
C PHE A 16 14.42 2.61 8.10
N HIS A 17 14.65 2.84 6.82
CA HIS A 17 14.44 4.13 6.18
C HIS A 17 13.35 4.02 5.13
N VAL A 18 12.44 4.98 5.12
CA VAL A 18 11.30 5.07 4.22
C VAL A 18 11.41 6.32 3.38
N LEU A 19 11.22 6.20 2.06
CA LEU A 19 11.05 7.32 1.14
C LEU A 19 9.64 7.31 0.55
N ALA A 20 8.85 8.32 0.86
CA ALA A 20 7.50 8.48 0.29
C ALA A 20 7.52 9.51 -0.85
N PHE A 21 7.10 9.07 -2.03
CA PHE A 21 6.88 9.90 -3.20
C PHE A 21 5.45 10.42 -3.21
N TYR A 22 5.30 11.70 -3.50
CA TYR A 22 4.00 12.34 -3.64
C TYR A 22 4.04 13.49 -4.65
N SER A 23 2.87 13.96 -5.04
CA SER A 23 2.65 15.09 -5.93
C SER A 23 1.77 16.15 -5.25
N THR A 24 1.67 17.32 -5.85
CA THR A 24 0.72 18.37 -5.46
C THR A 24 -0.01 18.92 -6.69
N THR A 25 0.12 18.24 -7.83
CA THR A 25 -0.40 18.67 -9.13
C THR A 25 -1.24 17.63 -9.84
N VAL A 26 -1.54 16.51 -9.14
CA VAL A 26 -2.45 15.46 -9.60
C VAL A 26 -3.89 15.77 -9.19
N GLU A 27 -4.80 14.82 -9.36
CA GLU A 27 -6.20 14.95 -8.97
C GLU A 27 -6.34 15.32 -7.48
N GLY A 28 -7.34 16.19 -7.15
CA GLY A 28 -7.45 16.84 -5.84
C GLY A 28 -7.60 15.87 -4.67
N ASP A 29 -8.43 14.84 -4.79
CA ASP A 29 -8.64 13.86 -3.72
C ASP A 29 -7.39 12.98 -3.49
N HIS A 30 -6.55 12.75 -4.52
CA HIS A 30 -5.25 12.11 -4.36
C HIS A 30 -4.30 12.99 -3.55
N VAL A 31 -4.25 14.30 -3.85
CA VAL A 31 -3.45 15.27 -3.10
C VAL A 31 -3.92 15.36 -1.64
N ASP A 32 -5.23 15.42 -1.41
CA ASP A 32 -5.81 15.46 -0.07
C ASP A 32 -5.42 14.25 0.77
N PHE A 33 -5.42 13.06 0.16
CA PHE A 33 -4.91 11.85 0.81
C PHE A 33 -3.43 11.99 1.17
N ALA A 34 -2.57 12.38 0.22
CA ALA A 34 -1.12 12.45 0.44
C ALA A 34 -0.77 13.46 1.55
N LEU A 35 -1.46 14.61 1.59
CA LEU A 35 -1.25 15.63 2.62
C LEU A 35 -1.65 15.17 4.03
N GLN A 36 -2.54 14.18 4.16
CA GLN A 36 -2.86 13.56 5.44
C GLN A 36 -1.95 12.37 5.75
N ALA A 37 -1.54 11.60 4.74
CA ALA A 37 -0.63 10.48 4.89
C ALA A 37 0.74 10.90 5.46
N ILE A 38 1.27 12.04 4.99
CA ILE A 38 2.58 12.52 5.41
C ILE A 38 2.67 12.72 6.93
N PRO A 39 1.83 13.55 7.58
CA PRO A 39 1.89 13.72 9.03
C PRO A 39 1.56 12.43 9.79
N PHE A 40 0.67 11.57 9.28
CA PHE A 40 0.37 10.27 9.88
C PHE A 40 1.63 9.39 9.96
N PHE A 41 2.35 9.22 8.86
CA PHE A 41 3.56 8.39 8.83
C PHE A 41 4.75 9.06 9.52
N GLN A 42 4.83 10.40 9.57
CA GLN A 42 5.82 11.12 10.38
C GLN A 42 5.62 10.86 11.87
N ALA A 43 4.37 10.91 12.36
CA ALA A 43 4.04 10.59 13.75
C ALA A 43 4.35 9.12 14.08
N MET A 44 4.03 8.20 13.16
CA MET A 44 4.38 6.80 13.28
C MET A 44 5.90 6.59 13.34
N ALA A 45 6.67 7.26 12.48
CA ALA A 45 8.13 7.15 12.45
C ALA A 45 8.77 7.58 13.77
N ALA A 46 8.27 8.67 14.36
CA ALA A 46 8.73 9.14 15.67
C ALA A 46 8.39 8.14 16.80
N ARG A 47 7.18 7.57 16.79
CA ARG A 47 6.72 6.59 17.78
C ARG A 47 7.49 5.27 17.68
N ASP A 48 7.67 4.77 16.44
CA ASP A 48 8.18 3.43 16.19
C ASP A 48 9.65 3.40 15.78
N HIS A 49 10.35 4.56 15.91
CA HIS A 49 11.80 4.70 15.74
C HIS A 49 12.32 4.20 14.38
N PHE A 50 11.78 4.73 13.27
CA PHE A 50 12.34 4.60 11.93
C PHE A 50 12.46 5.96 11.25
N GLU A 51 13.21 6.05 10.14
CA GLU A 51 13.32 7.30 9.39
C GLU A 51 12.28 7.36 8.29
N PHE A 52 11.56 8.50 8.20
CA PHE A 52 10.58 8.77 7.17
C PHE A 52 10.91 10.09 6.45
N LYS A 53 11.15 9.99 5.16
CA LYS A 53 11.40 11.14 4.29
C LYS A 53 10.38 11.19 3.16
N THR A 54 10.12 12.39 2.66
CA THR A 54 9.21 12.60 1.53
C THR A 54 9.92 13.35 0.41
N THR A 55 9.49 13.11 -0.83
CA THR A 55 9.95 13.87 -1.99
C THR A 55 8.81 14.09 -2.98
N LYS A 56 8.80 15.27 -3.61
CA LYS A 56 7.98 15.58 -4.80
C LYS A 56 8.77 15.44 -6.09
N ASN A 57 10.06 15.25 -5.97
CA ASN A 57 10.94 15.09 -7.13
C ASN A 57 10.97 13.62 -7.56
N TRP A 58 10.16 13.25 -8.52
CA TRP A 58 10.15 11.89 -9.05
C TRP A 58 11.46 11.47 -9.76
N ASN A 59 12.41 12.38 -9.99
CA ASN A 59 13.75 12.01 -10.44
C ASN A 59 14.61 11.39 -9.32
N ASP A 60 14.18 11.48 -8.06
CA ASP A 60 14.76 10.71 -6.94
C ASP A 60 14.43 9.21 -7.05
N MET A 61 13.52 8.81 -7.96
CA MET A 61 13.31 7.42 -8.37
C MET A 61 14.48 6.98 -9.27
N ASN A 62 15.65 6.82 -8.66
CA ASN A 62 16.88 6.40 -9.30
C ASN A 62 17.69 5.47 -8.37
N ALA A 63 18.58 4.66 -8.93
CA ALA A 63 19.31 3.64 -8.19
C ALA A 63 20.11 4.20 -7.00
N ASN A 64 20.73 5.38 -7.15
CA ASN A 64 21.53 5.98 -6.09
C ASN A 64 20.64 6.39 -4.90
N ALA A 65 19.55 7.12 -5.13
CA ALA A 65 18.66 7.54 -4.06
C ALA A 65 17.98 6.33 -3.38
N LEU A 66 17.44 5.40 -4.18
CA LEU A 66 16.70 4.23 -3.66
C LEU A 66 17.59 3.29 -2.83
N SER A 67 18.90 3.23 -3.07
CA SER A 67 19.82 2.38 -2.32
C SER A 67 19.89 2.70 -0.81
N HIS A 68 19.44 3.87 -0.39
CA HIS A 68 19.43 4.32 0.99
C HIS A 68 18.17 3.95 1.77
N TYR A 69 17.14 3.40 1.10
CA TYR A 69 15.83 3.14 1.70
C TYR A 69 15.44 1.67 1.62
N GLN A 70 14.93 1.14 2.73
CA GLN A 70 14.40 -0.22 2.80
C GLN A 70 12.96 -0.30 2.30
N VAL A 71 12.22 0.80 2.38
CA VAL A 71 10.84 0.89 1.90
C VAL A 71 10.63 2.15 1.07
N VAL A 72 9.98 2.00 -0.06
CA VAL A 72 9.49 3.10 -0.90
C VAL A 72 7.98 3.12 -0.84
N MET A 73 7.40 4.31 -0.71
CA MET A 73 5.94 4.51 -0.74
C MET A 73 5.56 5.38 -1.92
N TRP A 74 4.44 5.06 -2.58
CA TRP A 74 3.79 5.94 -3.55
C TRP A 74 2.43 6.33 -2.99
N LEU A 75 2.29 7.62 -2.69
CA LEU A 75 1.09 8.11 -2.01
C LEU A 75 -0.04 8.44 -2.99
N ASP A 76 0.24 9.26 -4.01
CA ASP A 76 -0.79 9.87 -4.87
C ASP A 76 -0.42 9.95 -6.35
N ASP A 77 0.68 9.32 -6.73
CA ASP A 77 1.18 9.29 -8.11
C ASP A 77 2.10 8.08 -8.31
N ARG A 78 2.68 7.93 -9.50
CA ARG A 78 3.52 6.78 -9.88
C ARG A 78 4.61 7.18 -10.89
N PRO A 79 5.67 6.36 -11.06
CA PRO A 79 6.72 6.62 -12.04
C PRO A 79 6.17 6.79 -13.47
N SER A 80 6.52 7.90 -14.11
CA SER A 80 6.02 8.25 -15.44
C SER A 80 7.03 7.97 -16.56
N THR A 81 8.34 8.03 -16.26
CA THR A 81 9.39 7.85 -17.28
C THR A 81 9.96 6.43 -17.30
N PRO A 82 10.49 5.95 -18.45
CA PRO A 82 11.15 4.65 -18.52
C PRO A 82 12.31 4.49 -17.53
N ALA A 83 13.08 5.55 -17.29
CA ALA A 83 14.20 5.53 -16.35
C ALA A 83 13.74 5.33 -14.90
N GLN A 84 12.69 6.03 -14.46
CA GLN A 84 12.07 5.86 -13.14
C GLN A 84 11.51 4.45 -12.96
N ARG A 85 10.79 3.95 -13.97
CA ARG A 85 10.22 2.58 -13.98
C ARG A 85 11.30 1.51 -13.87
N LEU A 86 12.39 1.64 -14.63
CA LEU A 86 13.52 0.72 -14.56
C LEU A 86 14.21 0.77 -13.18
N ALA A 87 14.40 1.96 -12.62
CA ALA A 87 14.99 2.12 -11.29
C ALA A 87 14.15 1.45 -10.20
N PHE A 88 12.83 1.63 -10.24
CA PHE A 88 11.91 0.97 -9.32
C PHE A 88 11.90 -0.55 -9.48
N GLN A 89 11.82 -1.05 -10.72
CA GLN A 89 11.91 -2.48 -11.01
C GLN A 89 13.19 -3.07 -10.42
N THR A 90 14.33 -2.47 -10.72
CA THR A 90 15.64 -2.92 -10.20
C THR A 90 15.66 -2.91 -8.66
N TYR A 91 15.12 -1.88 -8.03
CA TYR A 91 15.02 -1.78 -6.57
C TYR A 91 14.20 -2.94 -5.98
N MET A 92 13.04 -3.27 -6.57
CA MET A 92 12.20 -4.37 -6.12
C MET A 92 12.86 -5.74 -6.35
N GLU A 93 13.52 -5.94 -7.49
CA GLU A 93 14.24 -7.18 -7.82
C GLU A 93 15.44 -7.44 -6.90
N HIS A 94 15.96 -6.39 -6.26
CA HIS A 94 17.03 -6.49 -5.25
C HIS A 94 16.51 -6.50 -3.80
N GLY A 95 15.21 -6.78 -3.60
CA GLY A 95 14.63 -6.99 -2.27
C GLY A 95 14.16 -5.72 -1.56
N GLY A 96 14.00 -4.62 -2.27
CA GLY A 96 13.35 -3.43 -1.75
C GLY A 96 11.90 -3.70 -1.31
N GLY A 97 11.39 -2.88 -0.39
CA GLY A 97 9.99 -2.91 0.05
C GLY A 97 9.15 -1.82 -0.62
N TRP A 98 7.90 -2.12 -0.96
CA TRP A 98 7.00 -1.12 -1.54
C TRP A 98 5.62 -1.14 -0.89
N LEU A 99 5.11 0.06 -0.55
CA LEU A 99 3.74 0.31 -0.13
C LEU A 99 3.09 1.29 -1.12
N GLY A 100 2.11 0.80 -1.88
CA GLY A 100 1.39 1.60 -2.86
C GLY A 100 -0.06 1.84 -2.46
N PHE A 101 -0.51 3.09 -2.64
CA PHE A 101 -1.86 3.51 -2.33
C PHE A 101 -2.62 3.86 -3.61
N HIS A 102 -3.84 3.36 -3.74
CA HIS A 102 -4.84 3.76 -4.71
C HIS A 102 -4.28 3.95 -6.13
N ILE A 103 -4.07 5.19 -6.57
CA ILE A 103 -3.54 5.51 -7.90
C ILE A 103 -2.17 4.89 -8.20
N ALA A 104 -1.41 4.51 -7.17
CA ALA A 104 -0.16 3.79 -7.33
C ALA A 104 -0.33 2.46 -8.09
N GLY A 105 -1.50 1.83 -8.00
CA GLY A 105 -1.84 0.61 -8.74
C GLY A 105 -2.45 0.83 -10.12
N TYR A 106 -2.76 2.07 -10.48
CA TYR A 106 -3.42 2.37 -11.74
C TYR A 106 -2.52 2.11 -12.95
N MET A 107 -3.06 1.42 -13.93
CA MET A 107 -2.52 1.34 -15.29
C MET A 107 -3.68 1.33 -16.30
N SER A 108 -3.52 2.06 -17.40
CA SER A 108 -4.48 2.08 -18.50
C SER A 108 -4.52 0.77 -19.30
N GLY A 109 -3.52 -0.09 -19.10
CA GLY A 109 -3.42 -1.40 -19.72
C GLY A 109 -2.05 -2.02 -19.54
N ARG A 110 -1.97 -3.35 -19.71
CA ARG A 110 -0.74 -4.14 -19.50
C ARG A 110 0.46 -3.64 -20.32
N LYS A 111 0.22 -3.09 -21.52
CA LYS A 111 1.29 -2.61 -22.41
C LYS A 111 2.00 -1.35 -21.90
N GLU A 112 1.38 -0.62 -20.99
CA GLU A 112 1.95 0.61 -20.42
C GLU A 112 3.25 0.32 -19.65
N TRP A 113 3.22 -0.74 -18.81
CA TRP A 113 4.37 -1.21 -18.05
C TRP A 113 4.21 -2.72 -17.76
N PRO A 114 4.62 -3.62 -18.69
CA PRO A 114 4.34 -5.05 -18.57
C PRO A 114 4.86 -5.69 -17.28
N TRP A 115 6.08 -5.32 -16.85
CA TRP A 115 6.64 -5.79 -15.59
C TRP A 115 5.77 -5.41 -14.38
N PHE A 116 5.29 -4.18 -14.33
CA PHE A 116 4.46 -3.72 -13.21
C PHE A 116 3.08 -4.39 -13.22
N ALA A 117 2.54 -4.69 -14.41
CA ALA A 117 1.32 -5.47 -14.52
C ALA A 117 1.46 -6.90 -13.95
N ASP A 118 2.63 -7.52 -14.09
CA ASP A 118 2.94 -8.80 -13.46
C ASP A 118 3.23 -8.64 -11.97
N PHE A 119 3.90 -7.56 -11.59
CA PHE A 119 4.24 -7.23 -10.20
C PHE A 119 3.00 -6.99 -9.36
N ILE A 120 2.03 -6.21 -9.83
CA ILE A 120 0.78 -5.93 -9.12
C ILE A 120 -0.30 -6.98 -9.38
N GLY A 121 -0.14 -7.78 -10.46
CA GLY A 121 -1.02 -8.91 -10.82
C GLY A 121 -2.27 -8.53 -11.58
N THR A 122 -2.44 -7.27 -12.00
CA THR A 122 -3.68 -6.79 -12.60
C THR A 122 -3.49 -5.50 -13.38
N VAL A 123 -4.57 -5.00 -14.00
CA VAL A 123 -4.70 -3.63 -14.49
C VAL A 123 -6.05 -3.06 -14.08
N PHE A 124 -6.14 -1.74 -13.99
CA PHE A 124 -7.37 -1.02 -13.70
C PHE A 124 -8.45 -1.32 -14.74
N SER A 125 -9.68 -1.54 -14.29
CA SER A 125 -10.84 -1.85 -15.15
C SER A 125 -11.99 -0.86 -14.99
N GLY A 126 -12.14 -0.24 -13.83
CA GLY A 126 -13.17 0.71 -13.52
C GLY A 126 -13.18 1.11 -12.04
N ASN A 127 -14.07 2.01 -11.68
CA ASN A 127 -14.21 2.49 -10.30
C ASN A 127 -15.66 2.88 -10.02
N ASN A 128 -16.04 2.97 -8.75
CA ASN A 128 -17.29 3.62 -8.37
C ASN A 128 -17.13 5.15 -8.35
N TRP A 129 -18.23 5.86 -8.51
CA TRP A 129 -18.31 7.30 -8.27
C TRP A 129 -19.70 7.69 -7.73
N PRO A 130 -19.79 8.61 -6.74
CA PRO A 130 -18.70 9.25 -5.98
C PRO A 130 -17.99 8.29 -5.02
N PRO A 131 -16.92 8.74 -4.31
CA PRO A 131 -16.33 7.99 -3.20
C PRO A 131 -17.36 7.67 -2.13
N LEU A 132 -17.42 6.41 -1.69
CA LEU A 132 -18.39 5.90 -0.71
C LEU A 132 -17.70 5.02 0.33
N PRO A 133 -18.17 5.03 1.60
CA PRO A 133 -17.74 4.04 2.58
C PRO A 133 -18.14 2.64 2.12
N ALA A 134 -17.38 1.64 2.55
CA ALA A 134 -17.66 0.26 2.23
C ALA A 134 -17.25 -0.68 3.34
N LYS A 135 -18.00 -1.77 3.50
CA LYS A 135 -17.60 -2.90 4.31
C LYS A 135 -16.53 -3.70 3.59
N ILE A 136 -15.45 -3.99 4.31
CA ILE A 136 -14.29 -4.75 3.84
C ILE A 136 -14.27 -6.10 4.52
N GLU A 137 -14.14 -7.17 3.77
CA GLU A 137 -13.83 -8.52 4.28
C GLU A 137 -12.32 -8.68 4.42
N VAL A 138 -11.89 -9.36 5.48
CA VAL A 138 -10.50 -9.73 5.72
C VAL A 138 -10.30 -11.18 5.31
N ASP A 139 -9.72 -11.39 4.14
CA ASP A 139 -9.52 -12.73 3.55
C ASP A 139 -8.44 -13.55 4.27
N ASP A 140 -7.39 -12.87 4.75
CA ASP A 140 -6.29 -13.52 5.46
C ASP A 140 -5.91 -12.75 6.72
N THR A 141 -6.20 -13.33 7.87
CA THR A 141 -5.83 -12.79 9.19
C THR A 141 -4.48 -13.30 9.69
N SER A 142 -3.80 -14.17 8.93
CA SER A 142 -2.48 -14.73 9.29
C SER A 142 -1.32 -13.86 8.81
N HIS A 143 -1.54 -13.00 7.80
CA HIS A 143 -0.52 -12.11 7.29
C HIS A 143 -0.18 -11.01 8.31
N PRO A 144 1.10 -10.63 8.52
CA PRO A 144 1.48 -9.62 9.51
C PRO A 144 0.72 -8.30 9.41
N ALA A 145 0.40 -7.83 8.20
CA ALA A 145 -0.36 -6.60 8.00
C ALA A 145 -1.80 -6.67 8.51
N THR A 146 -2.40 -7.86 8.51
CA THR A 146 -3.82 -8.11 8.83
C THR A 146 -4.01 -8.93 10.11
N ASN A 147 -2.92 -9.30 10.78
CA ASN A 147 -2.99 -10.09 12.00
C ASN A 147 -3.80 -9.39 13.11
N GLY A 148 -4.73 -10.13 13.68
CA GLY A 148 -5.63 -9.66 14.73
C GLY A 148 -6.73 -8.71 14.24
N PHE A 149 -7.00 -8.66 12.93
CA PHE A 149 -8.17 -7.98 12.38
C PHE A 149 -9.44 -8.81 12.61
N PRO A 150 -10.62 -8.15 12.73
CA PRO A 150 -11.90 -8.84 12.66
C PRO A 150 -12.13 -9.39 11.25
N ALA A 151 -13.10 -10.28 11.08
CA ALA A 151 -13.45 -10.84 9.76
C ALA A 151 -13.90 -9.77 8.76
N SER A 152 -14.44 -8.65 9.24
CA SER A 152 -14.80 -7.50 8.40
C SER A 152 -14.80 -6.20 9.20
N PHE A 153 -14.73 -5.06 8.51
CA PHE A 153 -14.85 -3.72 9.10
C PHE A 153 -15.35 -2.71 8.08
N GLU A 154 -15.85 -1.56 8.56
CA GLU A 154 -16.24 -0.43 7.71
C GLU A 154 -15.01 0.44 7.39
N SER A 155 -14.75 0.63 6.11
CA SER A 155 -13.78 1.60 5.59
C SER A 155 -14.45 2.94 5.33
N PRO A 156 -13.80 4.07 5.60
CA PRO A 156 -14.28 5.39 5.21
C PRO A 156 -14.51 5.52 3.71
N ALA A 157 -15.14 6.62 3.30
CA ALA A 157 -15.38 6.91 1.89
C ALA A 157 -14.09 6.87 1.09
N ASN A 158 -14.09 6.11 0.01
CA ASN A 158 -13.00 5.92 -0.92
C ASN A 158 -13.55 5.65 -2.33
N GLU A 159 -12.76 5.91 -3.35
CA GLU A 159 -13.02 5.46 -4.71
C GLU A 159 -12.50 4.03 -4.86
N TRP A 160 -13.40 3.08 -5.07
CA TRP A 160 -13.07 1.66 -5.16
C TRP A 160 -12.79 1.28 -6.60
N TYR A 161 -11.60 0.72 -6.85
CA TYR A 161 -11.20 0.23 -8.18
C TYR A 161 -11.62 -1.22 -8.37
N SER A 162 -12.08 -1.52 -9.57
CA SER A 162 -12.18 -2.88 -10.09
C SER A 162 -10.99 -3.20 -11.00
N TRP A 163 -10.73 -4.49 -11.20
CA TRP A 163 -9.51 -5.01 -11.77
C TRP A 163 -9.78 -6.06 -12.85
N ASN A 164 -8.92 -6.11 -13.88
CA ASN A 164 -8.97 -7.16 -14.91
C ASN A 164 -7.54 -7.51 -15.40
N PRO A 165 -7.06 -8.77 -15.22
CA PRO A 165 -7.75 -9.85 -14.51
C PRO A 165 -7.95 -9.56 -13.02
N ASP A 166 -8.80 -10.32 -12.36
CA ASP A 166 -8.88 -10.32 -10.90
C ASP A 166 -7.50 -10.66 -10.31
N PRO A 167 -6.95 -9.83 -9.40
CA PRO A 167 -5.65 -10.08 -8.76
C PRO A 167 -5.54 -11.48 -8.15
N ARG A 168 -6.62 -12.02 -7.60
CA ARG A 168 -6.67 -13.35 -6.98
C ARG A 168 -6.30 -14.49 -7.94
N LEU A 169 -6.52 -14.27 -9.24
CA LEU A 169 -6.21 -15.25 -10.29
C LEU A 169 -4.76 -15.16 -10.79
N SER A 170 -4.03 -14.12 -10.37
CA SER A 170 -2.67 -13.87 -10.86
C SER A 170 -1.62 -14.63 -10.04
N PRO A 171 -0.66 -15.31 -10.71
CA PRO A 171 0.37 -16.08 -10.03
C PRO A 171 1.19 -15.25 -9.06
N GLY A 172 1.30 -15.70 -7.82
CA GLY A 172 2.08 -15.05 -6.77
C GLY A 172 1.35 -13.92 -6.03
N ILE A 173 0.16 -13.54 -6.45
CA ILE A 173 -0.66 -12.57 -5.70
C ILE A 173 -1.38 -13.30 -4.55
N LYS A 174 -1.33 -12.69 -3.37
CA LYS A 174 -2.05 -13.12 -2.18
C LYS A 174 -2.96 -11.97 -1.73
N VAL A 175 -4.26 -12.14 -1.92
CA VAL A 175 -5.26 -11.16 -1.48
C VAL A 175 -5.41 -11.24 0.03
N LEU A 176 -5.46 -10.08 0.67
CA LEU A 176 -5.59 -9.91 2.11
C LEU A 176 -6.94 -9.35 2.51
N MET A 177 -7.53 -8.50 1.67
CA MET A 177 -8.83 -7.88 1.91
C MET A 177 -9.58 -7.63 0.60
N THR A 178 -10.90 -7.76 0.65
CA THR A 178 -11.82 -7.64 -0.50
C THR A 178 -13.04 -6.79 -0.12
N LEU A 179 -13.69 -6.15 -1.07
CA LEU A 179 -15.00 -5.52 -0.85
C LEU A 179 -16.04 -6.62 -0.52
N ASP A 180 -16.73 -6.46 0.62
CA ASP A 180 -17.85 -7.35 0.98
C ASP A 180 -18.96 -7.25 -0.09
N PRO A 181 -19.49 -8.37 -0.59
CA PRO A 181 -20.56 -8.37 -1.59
C PRO A 181 -21.83 -7.61 -1.18
N SER A 182 -22.07 -7.42 0.11
CA SER A 182 -23.21 -6.62 0.60
C SER A 182 -23.13 -5.13 0.24
N ASN A 183 -21.96 -4.64 -0.22
CA ASN A 183 -21.82 -3.27 -0.72
C ASN A 183 -22.50 -3.04 -2.07
N TYR A 184 -22.71 -4.11 -2.86
CA TYR A 184 -23.19 -3.93 -4.23
C TYR A 184 -24.69 -3.70 -4.33
N PRO A 185 -25.14 -2.80 -5.21
CA PRO A 185 -24.34 -1.92 -6.08
C PRO A 185 -23.74 -0.73 -5.30
N ILE A 186 -22.48 -0.36 -5.58
CA ILE A 186 -21.82 0.80 -4.99
C ILE A 186 -21.45 1.83 -6.06
N GLY A 187 -21.82 3.10 -5.83
CA GLY A 187 -21.66 4.21 -6.77
C GLY A 187 -22.99 4.66 -7.40
N PHE A 188 -22.99 5.88 -7.96
CA PHE A 188 -24.17 6.48 -8.59
C PHE A 188 -23.97 6.82 -10.07
N LYS A 189 -22.78 7.27 -10.47
CA LYS A 189 -22.43 7.55 -11.88
C LYS A 189 -21.71 6.36 -12.49
N ASN A 190 -20.60 6.00 -11.88
CA ASN A 190 -19.94 4.74 -12.15
C ASN A 190 -20.33 3.79 -11.03
N THR A 191 -20.84 2.63 -11.35
CA THR A 191 -21.39 1.71 -10.36
C THR A 191 -20.73 0.35 -10.50
N LEU A 192 -20.12 -0.10 -9.42
CA LEU A 192 -19.68 -1.48 -9.31
C LEU A 192 -20.87 -2.31 -8.82
N THR A 193 -21.31 -3.27 -9.64
CA THR A 193 -22.56 -3.99 -9.41
C THR A 193 -22.39 -5.40 -8.86
N HIS A 194 -21.20 -5.97 -9.00
CA HIS A 194 -20.86 -7.34 -8.60
C HIS A 194 -19.37 -7.61 -8.80
N GLY A 195 -18.92 -8.77 -8.39
CA GLY A 195 -17.58 -9.30 -8.62
C GLY A 195 -16.79 -9.48 -7.33
N ASP A 196 -15.70 -10.23 -7.45
CA ASP A 196 -14.63 -10.26 -6.46
C ASP A 196 -13.75 -9.03 -6.70
N ILE A 197 -13.69 -8.13 -5.75
CA ILE A 197 -12.94 -6.86 -5.86
C ILE A 197 -11.92 -6.77 -4.72
N PRO A 198 -10.71 -7.35 -4.92
CA PRO A 198 -9.63 -7.18 -3.98
C PRO A 198 -9.25 -5.71 -3.78
N VAL A 199 -9.05 -5.32 -2.53
CA VAL A 199 -8.68 -3.95 -2.16
C VAL A 199 -7.33 -3.86 -1.46
N VAL A 200 -6.83 -4.98 -0.92
CA VAL A 200 -5.48 -5.09 -0.33
C VAL A 200 -4.87 -6.43 -0.70
N TRP A 201 -3.65 -6.40 -1.22
CA TRP A 201 -2.91 -7.64 -1.53
C TRP A 201 -1.40 -7.46 -1.49
N THR A 202 -0.70 -8.59 -1.47
CA THR A 202 0.75 -8.70 -1.56
C THR A 202 1.17 -9.63 -2.70
N ASN A 203 2.45 -9.64 -3.05
CA ASN A 203 3.04 -10.55 -4.02
C ASN A 203 4.10 -11.41 -3.33
N THR A 204 4.00 -12.73 -3.47
CA THR A 204 4.90 -13.68 -2.81
C THR A 204 6.34 -13.66 -3.33
N LYS A 205 6.60 -13.01 -4.48
CA LYS A 205 7.93 -12.85 -5.08
C LYS A 205 8.62 -11.56 -4.63
N TYR A 206 7.83 -10.57 -4.17
CA TYR A 206 8.32 -9.24 -3.85
C TYR A 206 7.80 -8.80 -2.49
N ARG A 207 8.59 -8.03 -1.78
CA ARG A 207 8.19 -7.44 -0.50
C ARG A 207 7.35 -6.18 -0.75
N MET A 208 6.09 -6.38 -1.07
CA MET A 208 5.17 -5.31 -1.44
C MET A 208 3.81 -5.47 -0.80
N LEU A 209 3.12 -4.37 -0.59
CA LEU A 209 1.70 -4.33 -0.30
C LEU A 209 1.07 -3.20 -1.11
N TYR A 210 0.00 -3.53 -1.78
CA TYR A 210 -0.89 -2.55 -2.39
C TYR A 210 -2.18 -2.45 -1.60
N THR A 211 -2.68 -1.21 -1.46
CA THR A 211 -4.02 -0.93 -0.93
C THR A 211 -4.76 0.04 -1.84
N ASN A 212 -6.02 -0.26 -2.15
CA ASN A 212 -6.89 0.67 -2.89
C ASN A 212 -7.33 1.86 -2.04
N MET A 213 -7.14 1.83 -0.73
CA MET A 213 -7.50 2.89 0.21
C MET A 213 -6.51 4.04 0.10
N GLY A 214 -6.93 5.17 -0.50
CA GLY A 214 -6.01 6.28 -0.75
C GLY A 214 -6.61 7.42 -1.57
N HIS A 215 -7.95 7.62 -1.49
CA HIS A 215 -8.63 8.67 -2.23
C HIS A 215 -9.47 9.53 -1.29
N GLY A 216 -9.14 10.83 -1.22
CA GLY A 216 -9.84 11.81 -0.41
C GLY A 216 -9.35 11.94 1.03
N ASN A 217 -10.02 12.80 1.77
CA ASN A 217 -9.58 13.27 3.09
C ASN A 217 -10.16 12.49 4.28
N LYS A 218 -10.79 11.33 4.05
CA LYS A 218 -11.42 10.52 5.11
C LYS A 218 -10.66 9.22 5.41
N ILE A 219 -9.62 8.94 4.68
CA ILE A 219 -8.93 7.64 4.69
C ILE A 219 -8.37 7.29 6.09
N PHE A 220 -7.96 8.28 6.86
CA PHE A 220 -7.39 8.08 8.20
C PHE A 220 -8.42 8.16 9.33
N ASP A 221 -9.73 8.27 9.05
CA ASP A 221 -10.80 8.31 10.06
C ASP A 221 -11.04 6.93 10.71
N SER A 222 -10.62 5.82 10.10
CA SER A 222 -10.78 4.46 10.63
C SER A 222 -9.53 3.98 11.37
N LYS A 223 -9.66 3.66 12.67
CA LYS A 223 -8.56 3.10 13.47
C LYS A 223 -8.05 1.75 12.95
N LEU A 224 -8.95 0.90 12.42
CA LEU A 224 -8.56 -0.38 11.84
C LEU A 224 -7.78 -0.17 10.55
N GLN A 225 -8.25 0.73 9.66
CA GLN A 225 -7.54 1.05 8.44
C GLN A 225 -6.16 1.66 8.73
N ASN A 226 -6.05 2.56 9.71
CA ASN A 226 -4.77 3.09 10.17
C ASN A 226 -3.83 1.98 10.64
N ARG A 227 -4.35 1.02 11.41
CA ARG A 227 -3.60 -0.16 11.87
C ARG A 227 -3.10 -1.02 10.69
N LEU A 228 -3.89 -1.17 9.62
CA LEU A 228 -3.44 -1.85 8.40
C LEU A 228 -2.20 -1.17 7.82
N PHE A 229 -2.23 0.16 7.68
CA PHE A 229 -1.11 0.92 7.13
C PHE A 229 0.14 0.86 8.02
N GLU A 230 -0.05 0.94 9.34
CA GLU A 230 1.04 0.79 10.31
C GLU A 230 1.66 -0.60 10.23
N ASN A 231 0.86 -1.65 10.30
CA ASN A 231 1.33 -3.03 10.23
C ASN A 231 2.03 -3.32 8.88
N ALA A 232 1.45 -2.84 7.76
CA ALA A 232 2.03 -3.02 6.44
C ALA A 232 3.44 -2.39 6.36
N LEU A 233 3.59 -1.16 6.85
CA LEU A 233 4.88 -0.47 6.82
C LEU A 233 5.89 -1.13 7.74
N LEU A 234 5.51 -1.56 8.95
CA LEU A 234 6.39 -2.29 9.88
C LEU A 234 6.81 -3.66 9.31
N TRP A 235 5.90 -4.39 8.66
CA TRP A 235 6.22 -5.63 7.97
C TRP A 235 7.21 -5.40 6.82
N LEU A 236 6.97 -4.40 5.97
CA LEU A 236 7.88 -4.00 4.90
C LEU A 236 9.24 -3.51 5.44
N GLY A 237 9.27 -2.91 6.62
CA GLY A 237 10.49 -2.52 7.33
C GLY A 237 11.21 -3.67 8.05
N GLY A 238 10.65 -4.91 8.00
CA GLY A 238 11.24 -6.08 8.68
C GLY A 238 11.04 -6.11 10.19
N ARG A 239 10.07 -5.37 10.72
CA ARG A 239 9.73 -5.30 12.14
C ARG A 239 8.59 -6.22 12.58
N LEU A 240 7.77 -6.68 11.64
CA LEU A 240 6.73 -7.70 11.83
C LEU A 240 7.06 -8.92 10.97
N GLN A 241 6.81 -10.11 11.51
CA GLN A 241 7.00 -11.42 10.86
C GLN A 241 5.70 -12.21 10.83
#